data_205ee8292f5c6a3437df12c11fd16285
#
_entry.id   205ee8292f5c6a3437df12c11fd16285
#
_cell.length_a   1.000
_cell.length_b   1.000
_cell.length_c   1.000
_cell.angle_alpha   90.00
_cell.angle_beta   90.00
_cell.angle_gamma   90.00
#
_symmetry.space_group_name_H-M   'P 1'
#
loop_
_entity.id
_entity.type
_entity.pdbx_description
1 polymer ?
#
loop_
_entity_poly.entity_id
_entity_poly.type
_entity_poly.pdbx_seq_one_letter_code
_entity_poly.pdbx_strand_id
1 'polypeptide(L)'
;VCGLPPLPFFRAIPPEPSVSEQRGVPSSALREFFMDTIKNSDLPRGFKAGTAAAGFKAQGRDDLGIILSDRDAVVAGLFTLNVFKAAPVMVCKDILRRFGKARAIIANSGQANACTGEEGIARCHETQRMVAGPLGISPDAVMPMSTGVIGDQLKMDLWEKAVPALIKSIGSRDAEGFTRAFMTTDTFPKFTSREVRVSGGTIRLTTMAKGAGMICPNMATMLCVVLTDAMLDQKLWQEMFSRSVNLTFNRVSVDGDTSTNDTILGLANGASGVTLTADDAAVLEKELTDILKVTAHMLVKDGEGATKVLRITVTGADSDRDAEQVARTVGNSQLVKTAMYGMDANWGRIIAAVGRAGVPMKPEDVSVSLCGVELFRNGQPLGGDFDAALEAPLKERLIPVDISVGVGPGTFTLETADLSVGYVKLNSDYRS
;
A
#
# COMPACT_ATOMS: atom_id res chain seq x y z
N VAL A 1 -8.59 36.49 35.06
CA VAL A 1 -7.29 36.95 34.51
C VAL A 1 -6.21 36.17 35.27
N CYS A 2 -5.71 35.10 34.72
CA CYS A 2 -4.51 34.43 35.21
C CYS A 2 -3.52 34.35 34.03
N GLY A 3 -2.42 35.08 34.17
CA GLY A 3 -1.33 35.08 33.20
C GLY A 3 -0.46 33.85 33.37
N LEU A 4 -0.18 33.17 32.28
CA LEU A 4 0.83 32.11 32.20
C LEU A 4 2.17 32.72 31.77
N PRO A 5 3.33 32.24 32.29
CA PRO A 5 4.63 32.73 31.88
C PRO A 5 5.05 32.18 30.51
N PRO A 6 5.93 32.87 29.76
CA PRO A 6 6.38 32.48 28.44
C PRO A 6 7.36 31.31 28.50
N LEU A 7 7.29 30.41 27.50
CA LEU A 7 8.18 29.28 27.30
C LEU A 7 9.61 29.74 26.92
N PRO A 8 10.68 29.03 27.32
CA PRO A 8 12.04 29.45 27.01
C PRO A 8 12.50 29.04 25.60
N PHE A 9 13.27 29.93 25.02
CA PHE A 9 13.86 29.85 23.68
C PHE A 9 15.03 28.86 23.57
N PHE A 10 15.22 28.34 22.39
CA PHE A 10 16.27 27.45 21.92
C PHE A 10 17.70 27.79 22.38
N ARG A 11 18.48 26.78 22.76
CA ARG A 11 19.92 26.86 22.96
C ARG A 11 20.68 26.15 21.87
N ALA A 12 21.81 26.74 21.46
CA ALA A 12 22.73 26.27 20.44
C ALA A 12 23.64 25.12 20.93
N ILE A 13 24.07 24.28 20.01
CA ILE A 13 24.77 23.00 20.13
C ILE A 13 26.30 23.22 20.26
N PRO A 14 27.01 22.46 21.10
CA PRO A 14 28.45 22.20 20.96
C PRO A 14 28.76 20.73 20.55
N PRO A 15 30.03 20.40 20.12
CA PRO A 15 30.33 19.26 19.29
C PRO A 15 30.65 17.95 20.03
N GLU A 16 30.63 16.86 19.26
CA GLU A 16 30.60 15.44 19.64
C GLU A 16 31.84 14.92 20.41
N PRO A 17 31.64 13.77 21.11
CA PRO A 17 32.64 12.71 21.14
C PRO A 17 32.13 11.30 20.80
N SER A 18 33.07 10.44 20.41
CA SER A 18 33.01 9.15 19.77
C SER A 18 32.19 8.02 20.45
N VAL A 19 31.55 7.20 19.62
CA VAL A 19 30.67 6.07 19.98
C VAL A 19 31.44 4.75 19.94
N SER A 20 31.25 3.93 21.00
CA SER A 20 31.64 2.52 21.05
C SER A 20 30.49 1.60 20.63
N GLU A 21 30.84 0.55 19.88
CA GLU A 21 29.93 -0.40 19.21
C GLU A 21 29.02 -1.17 20.16
N GLN A 22 27.69 -1.18 19.86
CA GLN A 22 26.76 -2.25 20.26
C GLN A 22 25.96 -2.71 19.04
N ARG A 23 25.87 -4.04 18.86
CA ARG A 23 25.38 -4.74 17.69
C ARG A 23 23.85 -4.63 17.55
N GLY A 24 23.36 -3.77 16.67
CA GLY A 24 22.02 -3.79 16.08
C GLY A 24 22.10 -4.33 14.65
N VAL A 25 21.03 -4.96 14.17
CA VAL A 25 20.93 -5.44 12.78
C VAL A 25 21.26 -4.28 11.82
N PRO A 26 22.19 -4.45 10.86
CA PRO A 26 22.69 -3.34 10.06
C PRO A 26 21.57 -2.71 9.21
N SER A 27 21.39 -1.41 9.31
CA SER A 27 20.52 -0.61 8.44
C SER A 27 20.90 -0.72 6.94
N SER A 28 22.13 -1.17 6.65
CA SER A 28 22.66 -1.44 5.32
C SER A 28 21.91 -2.58 4.59
N ALA A 29 21.58 -3.69 5.26
CA ALA A 29 20.88 -4.82 4.64
C ALA A 29 19.43 -4.45 4.23
N LEU A 30 18.77 -3.58 5.02
CA LEU A 30 17.47 -3.03 4.64
C LEU A 30 17.60 -1.97 3.54
N ARG A 31 18.65 -1.14 3.54
CA ARG A 31 18.93 -0.20 2.45
C ARG A 31 19.20 -0.92 1.12
N GLU A 32 20.03 -1.96 1.11
CA GLU A 32 20.33 -2.75 -0.10
C GLU A 32 19.05 -3.47 -0.62
N PHE A 33 18.26 -4.06 0.27
CA PHE A 33 17.00 -4.72 -0.11
C PHE A 33 16.00 -3.76 -0.79
N PHE A 34 15.94 -2.48 -0.38
CA PHE A 34 15.05 -1.47 -0.96
C PHE A 34 15.63 -0.76 -2.20
N MET A 35 16.96 -0.64 -2.32
CA MET A 35 17.61 0.16 -3.39
C MET A 35 17.70 -0.57 -4.72
N ASP A 36 17.89 -1.90 -4.73
CA ASP A 36 18.05 -2.66 -5.97
C ASP A 36 16.71 -3.01 -6.67
N THR A 37 15.60 -2.92 -5.96
CA THR A 37 14.30 -3.39 -6.44
C THR A 37 13.54 -2.33 -7.27
N ILE A 38 13.88 -1.04 -7.14
CA ILE A 38 13.08 0.10 -7.65
C ILE A 38 13.39 0.46 -9.12
N LYS A 39 14.41 -0.11 -9.74
CA LYS A 39 14.87 0.37 -11.06
C LYS A 39 14.33 -0.36 -12.27
N ASN A 40 13.60 -1.46 -12.09
CA ASN A 40 13.11 -2.26 -13.22
C ASN A 40 11.60 -2.05 -13.40
N SER A 41 11.22 -1.44 -14.52
CA SER A 41 9.83 -1.19 -14.95
C SER A 41 9.32 -2.21 -15.97
N ASP A 42 10.05 -3.30 -16.21
CA ASP A 42 9.68 -4.31 -17.20
C ASP A 42 8.35 -4.98 -16.86
N LEU A 43 7.55 -5.20 -17.88
CA LEU A 43 6.34 -6.02 -17.80
C LEU A 43 6.69 -7.51 -18.06
N PRO A 44 5.93 -8.45 -17.45
CA PRO A 44 6.06 -9.87 -17.79
C PRO A 44 5.70 -10.13 -19.26
N ARG A 45 6.20 -11.23 -19.81
CA ARG A 45 5.93 -11.63 -21.20
C ARG A 45 4.44 -11.66 -21.50
N GLY A 46 4.07 -11.21 -22.68
CA GLY A 46 2.67 -11.18 -23.14
C GLY A 46 1.83 -10.02 -22.58
N PHE A 47 2.38 -9.19 -21.67
CA PHE A 47 1.72 -7.97 -21.21
C PHE A 47 2.25 -6.74 -21.93
N LYS A 48 1.36 -5.78 -22.20
CA LYS A 48 1.66 -4.47 -22.77
C LYS A 48 0.91 -3.40 -21.99
N ALA A 49 1.50 -2.21 -21.86
CA ALA A 49 0.87 -1.06 -21.26
C ALA A 49 0.68 0.07 -22.27
N GLY A 50 -0.34 0.89 -22.05
CA GLY A 50 -0.62 2.11 -22.78
C GLY A 50 -1.27 3.14 -21.88
N THR A 51 -1.18 4.43 -22.26
CA THR A 51 -1.78 5.53 -21.51
C THR A 51 -2.31 6.60 -22.44
N ALA A 52 -3.27 7.41 -21.95
CA ALA A 52 -3.80 8.57 -22.65
C ALA A 52 -4.15 9.67 -21.63
N ALA A 53 -4.06 10.92 -22.09
CA ALA A 53 -4.60 12.08 -21.40
C ALA A 53 -6.08 12.26 -21.81
N ALA A 54 -6.99 11.80 -20.95
CA ALA A 54 -8.43 11.94 -21.18
C ALA A 54 -8.96 13.31 -20.73
N GLY A 55 -8.22 14.01 -19.89
CA GLY A 55 -8.62 15.30 -19.33
C GLY A 55 -9.57 15.17 -18.13
N PHE A 56 -9.53 14.06 -17.42
CA PHE A 56 -10.26 13.90 -16.16
C PHE A 56 -9.67 14.78 -15.04
N LYS A 57 -8.37 15.09 -15.16
CA LYS A 57 -7.60 15.97 -14.28
C LYS A 57 -7.06 17.19 -15.04
N ALA A 58 -5.93 17.74 -14.61
CA ALA A 58 -5.24 18.83 -15.26
C ALA A 58 -4.79 18.46 -16.67
N GLN A 59 -4.85 19.44 -17.60
CA GLN A 59 -4.50 19.26 -19.00
C GLN A 59 -3.06 18.74 -19.18
N GLY A 60 -2.87 17.83 -20.14
CA GLY A 60 -1.56 17.35 -20.60
C GLY A 60 -0.93 16.24 -19.76
N ARG A 61 -1.61 15.74 -18.73
CA ARG A 61 -1.17 14.59 -17.94
C ARG A 61 -1.97 13.35 -18.32
N ASP A 62 -1.29 12.23 -18.52
CA ASP A 62 -1.95 10.92 -18.66
C ASP A 62 -2.76 10.62 -17.40
N ASP A 63 -4.05 10.33 -17.54
CA ASP A 63 -5.00 10.04 -16.47
C ASP A 63 -5.91 8.83 -16.78
N LEU A 64 -5.61 8.15 -17.88
CA LEU A 64 -6.20 6.89 -18.29
C LEU A 64 -5.10 5.93 -18.73
N GLY A 65 -5.12 4.71 -18.18
CA GLY A 65 -4.14 3.66 -18.45
C GLY A 65 -4.79 2.33 -18.80
N ILE A 66 -4.08 1.52 -19.58
CA ILE A 66 -4.46 0.15 -19.92
C ILE A 66 -3.28 -0.80 -19.76
N ILE A 67 -3.53 -1.96 -19.16
CA ILE A 67 -2.70 -3.16 -19.29
C ILE A 67 -3.46 -4.14 -20.18
N LEU A 68 -2.80 -4.67 -21.20
CA LEU A 68 -3.35 -5.68 -22.11
C LEU A 68 -2.49 -6.94 -22.05
N SER A 69 -3.13 -8.09 -21.89
CA SER A 69 -2.53 -9.40 -22.09
C SER A 69 -2.80 -9.90 -23.52
N ASP A 70 -1.81 -10.51 -24.16
CA ASP A 70 -1.95 -11.10 -25.52
C ASP A 70 -2.79 -12.38 -25.53
N ARG A 71 -3.13 -12.90 -24.36
CA ARG A 71 -3.93 -14.11 -24.11
C ARG A 71 -4.74 -13.99 -22.82
N ASP A 72 -5.68 -14.92 -22.61
CA ASP A 72 -6.41 -14.99 -21.36
C ASP A 72 -5.45 -15.17 -20.17
N ALA A 73 -5.59 -14.29 -19.18
CA ALA A 73 -4.89 -14.39 -17.91
C ALA A 73 -5.84 -14.82 -16.80
N VAL A 74 -5.44 -15.74 -15.95
CA VAL A 74 -6.19 -16.05 -14.73
C VAL A 74 -6.11 -14.87 -13.76
N VAL A 75 -7.22 -14.57 -13.09
CA VAL A 75 -7.35 -13.40 -12.21
C VAL A 75 -7.41 -13.83 -10.76
N ALA A 76 -6.63 -13.17 -9.91
CA ALA A 76 -6.85 -13.08 -8.47
C ALA A 76 -7.24 -11.64 -8.12
N GLY A 77 -8.10 -11.47 -7.12
CA GLY A 77 -8.54 -10.13 -6.74
C GLY A 77 -8.94 -10.03 -5.28
N LEU A 78 -8.54 -8.93 -4.64
CA LEU A 78 -9.05 -8.52 -3.34
C LEU A 78 -9.58 -7.09 -3.46
N PHE A 79 -10.61 -6.81 -2.66
CA PHE A 79 -11.41 -5.59 -2.82
C PHE A 79 -11.80 -5.03 -1.46
N THR A 80 -12.02 -3.72 -1.41
CA THR A 80 -12.45 -3.01 -0.20
C THR A 80 -13.61 -3.71 0.53
N LEU A 81 -13.55 -3.69 1.84
CA LEU A 81 -14.65 -4.10 2.72
C LEU A 81 -15.59 -2.95 3.06
N ASN A 82 -15.29 -1.72 2.60
CA ASN A 82 -16.19 -0.58 2.77
C ASN A 82 -17.60 -0.94 2.24
N VAL A 83 -18.63 -0.53 2.97
CA VAL A 83 -20.03 -0.81 2.59
C VAL A 83 -20.38 -0.05 1.30
N PHE A 84 -19.86 1.17 1.12
CA PHE A 84 -20.07 2.00 -0.06
C PHE A 84 -19.06 1.66 -1.18
N LYS A 85 -19.17 0.45 -1.72
CA LYS A 85 -18.29 -0.01 -2.79
C LYS A 85 -18.54 0.75 -4.08
N ALA A 86 -17.46 1.23 -4.71
CA ALA A 86 -17.52 1.87 -6.02
C ALA A 86 -17.98 0.89 -7.13
N ALA A 87 -18.57 1.42 -8.19
CA ALA A 87 -19.05 0.64 -9.33
C ALA A 87 -17.96 -0.28 -9.93
N PRO A 88 -16.71 0.17 -10.19
CA PRO A 88 -15.65 -0.71 -10.69
C PRO A 88 -15.33 -1.87 -9.76
N VAL A 89 -15.41 -1.68 -8.44
CA VAL A 89 -15.22 -2.77 -7.46
C VAL A 89 -16.31 -3.84 -7.62
N MET A 90 -17.57 -3.43 -7.76
CA MET A 90 -18.68 -4.36 -7.94
C MET A 90 -18.57 -5.12 -9.26
N VAL A 91 -18.23 -4.43 -10.35
CA VAL A 91 -18.03 -5.03 -11.68
C VAL A 91 -16.86 -6.02 -11.66
N CYS A 92 -15.71 -5.65 -11.10
CA CYS A 92 -14.57 -6.56 -10.99
C CYS A 92 -14.86 -7.81 -10.16
N LYS A 93 -15.59 -7.68 -9.04
CA LYS A 93 -16.03 -8.82 -8.23
C LYS A 93 -16.93 -9.77 -8.99
N ASP A 94 -17.85 -9.25 -9.81
CA ASP A 94 -18.73 -10.07 -10.65
C ASP A 94 -17.95 -10.81 -11.73
N ILE A 95 -17.01 -10.13 -12.44
CA ILE A 95 -16.13 -10.74 -13.43
C ILE A 95 -15.28 -11.87 -12.79
N LEU A 96 -14.66 -11.61 -11.66
CA LEU A 96 -13.85 -12.61 -10.96
C LEU A 96 -14.68 -13.85 -10.59
N ARG A 97 -15.88 -13.63 -10.06
CA ARG A 97 -16.78 -14.71 -9.65
C ARG A 97 -17.28 -15.56 -10.83
N ARG A 98 -17.60 -14.93 -11.97
CA ARG A 98 -18.22 -15.59 -13.13
C ARG A 98 -17.21 -16.23 -14.07
N PHE A 99 -16.07 -15.60 -14.27
CA PHE A 99 -15.13 -15.97 -15.32
C PHE A 99 -13.74 -16.36 -14.79
N GLY A 100 -13.24 -15.72 -13.74
CA GLY A 100 -11.91 -15.94 -13.18
C GLY A 100 -10.76 -15.63 -14.14
N LYS A 101 -11.05 -15.00 -15.29
CA LYS A 101 -10.10 -14.66 -16.35
C LYS A 101 -10.34 -13.26 -16.87
N ALA A 102 -9.27 -12.61 -17.36
CA ALA A 102 -9.34 -11.31 -18.03
C ALA A 102 -8.26 -11.18 -19.11
N ARG A 103 -8.43 -10.18 -19.99
CA ARG A 103 -7.50 -9.79 -21.03
C ARG A 103 -6.91 -8.40 -20.80
N ALA A 104 -7.64 -7.54 -20.11
CA ALA A 104 -7.22 -6.17 -19.90
C ALA A 104 -7.58 -5.66 -18.50
N ILE A 105 -6.80 -4.70 -18.00
CA ILE A 105 -7.14 -3.81 -16.90
C ILE A 105 -7.15 -2.40 -17.45
N ILE A 106 -8.22 -1.63 -17.18
CA ILE A 106 -8.27 -0.20 -17.43
C ILE A 106 -8.30 0.54 -16.11
N ALA A 107 -7.52 1.61 -15.99
CA ALA A 107 -7.44 2.42 -14.77
C ALA A 107 -7.55 3.90 -15.12
N ASN A 108 -8.48 4.61 -14.44
CA ASN A 108 -8.57 6.05 -14.57
C ASN A 108 -8.32 6.75 -13.23
N SER A 109 -7.80 7.96 -13.30
CA SER A 109 -7.70 8.87 -12.17
C SER A 109 -8.55 10.13 -12.37
N GLY A 110 -8.98 10.76 -11.27
CA GLY A 110 -9.81 11.96 -11.28
C GLY A 110 -11.30 11.72 -10.99
N GLN A 111 -11.80 10.52 -11.23
CA GLN A 111 -13.19 10.13 -11.02
C GLN A 111 -13.23 8.75 -10.36
N ALA A 112 -13.74 8.67 -9.13
CA ALA A 112 -13.81 7.41 -8.37
C ALA A 112 -14.92 6.47 -8.86
N ASN A 113 -15.97 7.02 -9.46
CA ASN A 113 -17.20 6.28 -9.78
C ASN A 113 -17.77 5.55 -8.55
N ALA A 114 -17.73 6.20 -7.41
CA ALA A 114 -18.24 5.74 -6.12
C ALA A 114 -19.47 6.54 -5.71
N CYS A 115 -20.43 5.89 -5.07
CA CYS A 115 -21.72 6.50 -4.69
C CYS A 115 -22.51 7.06 -5.89
N THR A 116 -22.38 6.45 -7.06
CA THR A 116 -22.95 6.90 -8.35
C THR A 116 -24.17 6.11 -8.79
N GLY A 117 -24.65 5.17 -7.93
CA GLY A 117 -25.84 4.38 -8.15
C GLY A 117 -25.77 3.44 -9.37
N GLU A 118 -26.91 3.04 -9.89
CA GLU A 118 -27.01 2.16 -11.05
C GLU A 118 -26.43 2.77 -12.32
N GLU A 119 -26.53 4.09 -12.46
CA GLU A 119 -25.93 4.81 -13.57
C GLU A 119 -24.40 4.66 -13.60
N GLY A 120 -23.75 4.71 -12.43
CA GLY A 120 -22.30 4.49 -12.32
C GLY A 120 -21.89 3.09 -12.76
N ILE A 121 -22.70 2.07 -12.45
CA ILE A 121 -22.48 0.69 -12.91
C ILE A 121 -22.66 0.61 -14.43
N ALA A 122 -23.73 1.20 -14.97
CA ALA A 122 -24.00 1.21 -16.41
C ALA A 122 -22.86 1.89 -17.20
N ARG A 123 -22.37 3.05 -16.71
CA ARG A 123 -21.22 3.76 -17.29
C ARG A 123 -19.93 2.96 -17.17
N CYS A 124 -19.72 2.24 -16.08
CA CYS A 124 -18.58 1.34 -15.92
C CYS A 124 -18.60 0.24 -17.00
N HIS A 125 -19.75 -0.39 -17.24
CA HIS A 125 -19.91 -1.36 -18.35
C HIS A 125 -19.74 -0.72 -19.72
N GLU A 126 -20.10 0.54 -19.88
CA GLU A 126 -19.89 1.26 -21.15
C GLU A 126 -18.40 1.46 -21.42
N THR A 127 -17.59 1.85 -20.40
CA THR A 127 -16.14 1.96 -20.57
C THR A 127 -15.50 0.63 -20.97
N GLN A 128 -15.99 -0.49 -20.42
CA GLN A 128 -15.55 -1.83 -20.84
C GLN A 128 -15.85 -2.08 -22.33
N ARG A 129 -17.07 -1.77 -22.81
CA ARG A 129 -17.44 -1.93 -24.24
C ARG A 129 -16.61 -1.06 -25.15
N MET A 130 -16.38 0.20 -24.78
CA MET A 130 -15.57 1.15 -25.56
C MET A 130 -14.15 0.63 -25.79
N VAL A 131 -13.55 0.00 -24.77
CA VAL A 131 -12.18 -0.53 -24.85
C VAL A 131 -12.15 -1.90 -25.53
N ALA A 132 -13.11 -2.77 -25.22
CA ALA A 132 -13.15 -4.15 -25.72
C ALA A 132 -13.39 -4.23 -27.22
N GLY A 133 -14.26 -3.38 -27.77
CA GLY A 133 -14.60 -3.37 -29.19
C GLY A 133 -13.39 -3.23 -30.12
N PRO A 134 -12.59 -2.16 -30.01
CA PRO A 134 -11.38 -1.99 -30.81
C PRO A 134 -10.32 -3.06 -30.62
N LEU A 135 -10.29 -3.72 -29.43
CA LEU A 135 -9.34 -4.80 -29.11
C LEU A 135 -9.82 -6.18 -29.61
N GLY A 136 -11.08 -6.30 -30.05
CA GLY A 136 -11.67 -7.58 -30.44
C GLY A 136 -11.77 -8.59 -29.30
N ILE A 137 -11.98 -8.12 -28.06
CA ILE A 137 -12.15 -8.95 -26.87
C ILE A 137 -13.55 -8.78 -26.25
N SER A 138 -13.94 -9.69 -25.36
CA SER A 138 -15.19 -9.53 -24.62
C SER A 138 -15.11 -8.34 -23.64
N PRO A 139 -16.17 -7.52 -23.49
CA PRO A 139 -16.26 -6.55 -22.39
C PRO A 139 -16.03 -7.15 -21.01
N ASP A 140 -16.50 -8.37 -20.75
CA ASP A 140 -16.28 -9.09 -19.51
C ASP A 140 -14.82 -9.53 -19.30
N ALA A 141 -13.96 -9.39 -20.30
CA ALA A 141 -12.52 -9.60 -20.16
C ALA A 141 -11.73 -8.32 -19.80
N VAL A 142 -12.41 -7.20 -19.55
CA VAL A 142 -11.82 -5.92 -19.17
C VAL A 142 -12.15 -5.62 -17.71
N MET A 143 -11.14 -5.53 -16.85
CA MET A 143 -11.25 -5.23 -15.40
C MET A 143 -11.10 -3.72 -15.19
N PRO A 144 -12.14 -2.99 -14.77
CA PRO A 144 -12.06 -1.55 -14.53
C PRO A 144 -11.52 -1.22 -13.14
N MET A 145 -10.72 -0.16 -13.05
CA MET A 145 -10.25 0.44 -11.78
C MET A 145 -10.40 1.95 -11.89
N SER A 146 -10.91 2.60 -10.84
CA SER A 146 -11.11 4.05 -10.81
C SER A 146 -10.66 4.64 -9.49
N THR A 147 -10.16 5.88 -9.53
CA THR A 147 -9.80 6.65 -8.34
C THR A 147 -10.01 8.14 -8.58
N GLY A 148 -10.31 8.91 -7.53
CA GLY A 148 -10.54 10.35 -7.60
C GLY A 148 -11.74 10.77 -6.76
N VAL A 149 -12.49 11.77 -7.22
CA VAL A 149 -13.61 12.36 -6.49
C VAL A 149 -14.76 11.35 -6.34
N ILE A 150 -15.27 11.21 -5.11
CA ILE A 150 -16.45 10.40 -4.77
C ILE A 150 -17.71 11.21 -5.10
N GLY A 151 -18.71 10.55 -5.67
CA GLY A 151 -20.00 11.15 -6.02
C GLY A 151 -20.10 11.65 -7.46
N ASP A 152 -18.97 11.80 -8.16
CA ASP A 152 -18.96 12.24 -9.55
C ASP A 152 -19.19 11.06 -10.51
N GLN A 153 -20.10 11.26 -11.47
CA GLN A 153 -20.32 10.33 -12.57
C GLN A 153 -19.15 10.34 -13.55
N LEU A 154 -18.86 9.19 -14.18
CA LEU A 154 -17.86 9.15 -15.27
C LEU A 154 -18.26 10.09 -16.41
N LYS A 155 -17.32 10.91 -16.88
CA LYS A 155 -17.50 11.84 -18.01
C LYS A 155 -17.34 11.10 -19.33
N MET A 156 -18.42 10.49 -19.80
CA MET A 156 -18.39 9.54 -20.92
C MET A 156 -17.90 10.17 -22.23
N ASP A 157 -18.19 11.46 -22.46
CA ASP A 157 -17.69 12.22 -23.61
C ASP A 157 -16.15 12.33 -23.65
N LEU A 158 -15.50 12.38 -22.48
CA LEU A 158 -14.04 12.35 -22.36
C LEU A 158 -13.50 10.94 -22.62
N TRP A 159 -14.19 9.91 -22.15
CA TRP A 159 -13.84 8.53 -22.44
C TRP A 159 -13.89 8.23 -23.94
N GLU A 160 -14.98 8.61 -24.62
CA GLU A 160 -15.14 8.42 -26.07
C GLU A 160 -13.98 9.05 -26.85
N LYS A 161 -13.57 10.26 -26.48
CA LYS A 161 -12.45 10.97 -27.13
C LYS A 161 -11.10 10.35 -26.84
N ALA A 162 -10.89 9.80 -25.62
CA ALA A 162 -9.59 9.31 -25.18
C ALA A 162 -9.30 7.86 -25.60
N VAL A 163 -10.33 6.99 -25.71
CA VAL A 163 -10.15 5.57 -26.00
C VAL A 163 -9.36 5.31 -27.28
N PRO A 164 -9.58 5.99 -28.43
CA PRO A 164 -8.76 5.76 -29.60
C PRO A 164 -7.26 6.02 -29.37
N ALA A 165 -6.91 7.07 -28.65
CA ALA A 165 -5.52 7.38 -28.31
C ALA A 165 -4.95 6.34 -27.33
N LEU A 166 -5.74 5.90 -26.35
CA LEU A 166 -5.37 4.84 -25.41
C LEU A 166 -5.02 3.54 -26.14
N ILE A 167 -5.89 3.08 -27.05
CA ILE A 167 -5.66 1.85 -27.81
C ILE A 167 -4.41 1.96 -28.69
N LYS A 168 -4.21 3.10 -29.35
CA LYS A 168 -3.01 3.36 -30.17
C LYS A 168 -1.72 3.35 -29.34
N SER A 169 -1.79 3.70 -28.06
CA SER A 169 -0.63 3.78 -27.16
C SER A 169 -0.16 2.42 -26.61
N ILE A 170 -0.93 1.34 -26.82
CA ILE A 170 -0.59 0.01 -26.26
C ILE A 170 0.78 -0.45 -26.78
N GLY A 171 1.65 -0.81 -25.83
CA GLY A 171 3.04 -1.19 -26.09
C GLY A 171 4.03 -0.01 -26.05
N SER A 172 3.57 1.22 -25.85
CA SER A 172 4.44 2.41 -25.74
C SER A 172 4.78 2.80 -24.30
N ARG A 173 4.29 2.06 -23.31
CA ARG A 173 4.52 2.31 -21.89
C ARG A 173 4.98 1.04 -21.19
N ASP A 174 5.68 1.23 -20.09
CA ASP A 174 6.11 0.22 -19.13
C ASP A 174 5.30 0.31 -17.82
N ALA A 175 5.73 -0.38 -16.78
CA ALA A 175 5.08 -0.35 -15.49
C ALA A 175 5.06 1.07 -14.86
N GLU A 176 6.14 1.84 -15.02
CA GLU A 176 6.20 3.21 -14.52
C GLU A 176 5.18 4.10 -15.24
N GLY A 177 5.15 4.05 -16.56
CA GLY A 177 4.23 4.85 -17.39
C GLY A 177 2.77 4.58 -17.04
N PHE A 178 2.38 3.31 -16.91
CA PHE A 178 1.04 2.94 -16.46
C PHE A 178 0.75 3.44 -15.03
N THR A 179 1.69 3.28 -14.10
CA THR A 179 1.52 3.73 -12.71
C THR A 179 1.25 5.23 -12.64
N ARG A 180 1.98 6.04 -13.40
CA ARG A 180 1.80 7.49 -13.43
C ARG A 180 0.40 7.93 -13.88
N ALA A 181 -0.26 7.16 -14.74
CA ALA A 181 -1.59 7.50 -15.26
C ALA A 181 -2.71 7.41 -14.20
N PHE A 182 -2.58 6.53 -13.21
CA PHE A 182 -3.61 6.41 -12.17
C PHE A 182 -3.21 6.95 -10.78
N MET A 183 -2.05 7.61 -10.64
CA MET A 183 -1.67 8.37 -9.45
C MET A 183 -2.64 9.53 -9.21
N THR A 184 -2.83 9.91 -7.92
CA THR A 184 -3.64 11.08 -7.52
C THR A 184 -2.80 12.11 -6.77
N THR A 185 -2.70 12.01 -5.47
CA THR A 185 -1.87 12.83 -4.57
C THR A 185 -0.47 12.26 -4.38
N ASP A 186 -0.20 11.12 -5.00
CA ASP A 186 1.10 10.44 -4.97
C ASP A 186 2.24 11.36 -5.43
N THR A 187 3.37 11.36 -4.73
CA THR A 187 4.55 12.17 -5.09
C THR A 187 5.51 11.43 -6.02
N PHE A 188 5.48 10.10 -6.02
CA PHE A 188 6.26 9.25 -6.92
C PHE A 188 5.50 7.98 -7.33
N PRO A 189 5.79 7.41 -8.52
CA PRO A 189 5.19 6.16 -8.98
C PRO A 189 5.72 4.98 -8.17
N LYS A 190 4.81 4.08 -7.77
CA LYS A 190 5.12 2.90 -6.98
C LYS A 190 5.01 1.66 -7.86
N PHE A 191 6.14 1.19 -8.33
CA PHE A 191 6.25 -0.02 -9.15
C PHE A 191 7.52 -0.77 -8.79
N THR A 192 7.52 -2.06 -9.05
CA THR A 192 8.72 -2.89 -8.97
C THR A 192 8.55 -4.13 -9.83
N SER A 193 9.62 -4.58 -10.45
CA SER A 193 9.65 -5.78 -11.29
C SER A 193 10.82 -6.66 -10.90
N ARG A 194 10.59 -7.96 -10.82
CA ARG A 194 11.59 -8.95 -10.42
C ARG A 194 11.50 -10.20 -11.28
N GLU A 195 12.65 -10.73 -11.66
CA GLU A 195 12.75 -12.08 -12.21
C GLU A 195 12.83 -13.10 -11.08
N VAL A 196 12.05 -14.17 -11.21
CA VAL A 196 12.00 -15.29 -10.29
C VAL A 196 12.50 -16.54 -11.01
N ARG A 197 13.56 -17.15 -10.50
CA ARG A 197 14.09 -18.42 -11.02
C ARG A 197 13.36 -19.56 -10.36
N VAL A 198 12.83 -20.46 -11.17
CA VAL A 198 12.16 -21.70 -10.78
C VAL A 198 12.76 -22.87 -11.53
N SER A 199 12.43 -24.10 -11.16
CA SER A 199 13.03 -25.31 -11.74
C SER A 199 12.88 -25.41 -13.27
N GLY A 200 11.72 -24.93 -13.80
CA GLY A 200 11.40 -24.95 -15.23
C GLY A 200 11.87 -23.72 -16.01
N GLY A 201 12.55 -22.75 -15.39
CA GLY A 201 13.00 -21.54 -16.08
C GLY A 201 12.86 -20.25 -15.27
N THR A 202 12.63 -19.15 -15.95
CA THR A 202 12.47 -17.82 -15.33
C THR A 202 11.09 -17.27 -15.63
N ILE A 203 10.43 -16.78 -14.60
CA ILE A 203 9.17 -16.04 -14.66
C ILE A 203 9.40 -14.62 -14.15
N ARG A 204 8.49 -13.68 -14.44
CA ARG A 204 8.57 -12.31 -13.95
C ARG A 204 7.36 -11.98 -13.11
N LEU A 205 7.60 -11.23 -12.04
CA LEU A 205 6.59 -10.53 -11.22
C LEU A 205 6.76 -9.03 -11.40
N THR A 206 5.67 -8.31 -11.63
CA THR A 206 5.67 -6.84 -11.68
C THR A 206 4.48 -6.31 -10.88
N THR A 207 4.73 -5.37 -9.98
CA THR A 207 3.70 -4.66 -9.22
C THR A 207 3.65 -3.19 -9.63
N MET A 208 2.46 -2.63 -9.66
CA MET A 208 2.18 -1.23 -9.94
C MET A 208 1.09 -0.77 -8.98
N ALA A 209 1.35 0.26 -8.20
CA ALA A 209 0.40 0.74 -7.19
C ALA A 209 0.34 2.26 -7.12
N LYS A 210 -0.80 2.77 -6.67
CA LYS A 210 -1.01 4.16 -6.28
C LYS A 210 -1.71 4.22 -4.93
N GLY A 211 -1.46 5.29 -4.22
CA GLY A 211 -2.11 5.64 -2.95
C GLY A 211 -1.17 6.43 -2.05
N ALA A 212 -1.69 7.47 -1.41
CA ALA A 212 -0.97 8.32 -0.47
C ALA A 212 -1.86 8.80 0.69
N GLY A 213 -3.17 8.85 0.52
CA GLY A 213 -4.15 9.18 1.57
C GLY A 213 -5.36 8.24 1.54
N MET A 214 -6.19 8.30 2.59
CA MET A 214 -7.32 7.39 2.85
C MET A 214 -6.83 5.93 2.89
N ILE A 215 -5.69 5.66 3.58
CA ILE A 215 -5.06 4.33 3.64
C ILE A 215 -5.17 3.77 5.06
N CYS A 216 -6.07 2.80 5.25
CA CYS A 216 -6.16 1.96 6.44
C CYS A 216 -6.65 0.55 6.06
N PRO A 217 -5.93 -0.50 6.43
CA PRO A 217 -6.27 -1.86 6.00
C PRO A 217 -7.55 -2.39 6.67
N ASN A 218 -8.35 -2.82 5.92
CA ASN A 218 -9.19 -3.95 5.55
C ASN A 218 -9.35 -3.82 4.03
N MET A 219 -8.22 -3.83 3.28
CA MET A 219 -8.09 -3.44 1.87
C MET A 219 -8.23 -1.90 1.70
N ALA A 220 -7.14 -1.17 1.94
CA ALA A 220 -7.07 0.31 2.00
C ALA A 220 -7.08 1.01 0.64
N THR A 221 -7.23 2.36 0.62
CA THR A 221 -7.33 3.22 -0.59
C THR A 221 -6.10 3.13 -1.45
N MET A 222 -6.06 2.07 -2.20
CA MET A 222 -5.05 1.88 -3.21
C MET A 222 -5.61 1.14 -4.40
N LEU A 223 -5.04 1.41 -5.53
CA LEU A 223 -5.17 0.55 -6.69
C LEU A 223 -3.81 -0.12 -6.88
N CYS A 224 -3.82 -1.45 -6.95
CA CYS A 224 -2.62 -2.20 -7.22
C CYS A 224 -2.87 -3.25 -8.31
N VAL A 225 -1.94 -3.33 -9.25
CA VAL A 225 -1.92 -4.35 -10.29
C VAL A 225 -0.66 -5.19 -10.09
N VAL A 226 -0.84 -6.50 -10.09
CA VAL A 226 0.24 -7.48 -10.06
C VAL A 226 0.17 -8.32 -11.32
N LEU A 227 1.27 -8.41 -12.04
CA LEU A 227 1.36 -9.18 -13.27
C LEU A 227 2.42 -10.28 -13.13
N THR A 228 2.13 -11.45 -13.70
CA THR A 228 3.13 -12.51 -13.88
C THR A 228 2.88 -13.27 -15.17
N ASP A 229 3.97 -13.73 -15.80
CA ASP A 229 3.91 -14.65 -16.94
C ASP A 229 3.95 -16.13 -16.51
N ALA A 230 3.85 -16.43 -15.21
CA ALA A 230 3.74 -17.79 -14.69
C ALA A 230 2.43 -18.46 -15.15
N MET A 231 2.50 -19.78 -15.38
CA MET A 231 1.32 -20.59 -15.67
C MET A 231 0.73 -21.08 -14.34
N LEU A 232 -0.45 -20.59 -13.99
CA LEU A 232 -1.15 -20.87 -12.74
C LEU A 232 -2.61 -21.24 -13.00
N ASP A 233 -3.18 -22.11 -12.17
CA ASP A 233 -4.62 -22.23 -12.08
C ASP A 233 -5.22 -21.10 -11.22
N GLN A 234 -6.49 -20.80 -11.43
CA GLN A 234 -7.16 -19.66 -10.80
C GLN A 234 -7.27 -19.80 -9.27
N LYS A 235 -7.50 -21.03 -8.78
CA LYS A 235 -7.64 -21.29 -7.34
C LYS A 235 -6.32 -21.09 -6.60
N LEU A 236 -5.24 -21.72 -7.11
CA LEU A 236 -3.90 -21.57 -6.54
C LEU A 236 -3.47 -20.11 -6.56
N TRP A 237 -3.70 -19.40 -7.68
CA TRP A 237 -3.36 -17.98 -7.79
C TRP A 237 -4.12 -17.13 -6.78
N GLN A 238 -5.44 -17.32 -6.62
CA GLN A 238 -6.25 -16.58 -5.65
C GLN A 238 -5.80 -16.85 -4.20
N GLU A 239 -5.52 -18.11 -3.85
CA GLU A 239 -5.10 -18.48 -2.50
C GLU A 239 -3.74 -17.88 -2.14
N MET A 240 -2.74 -18.05 -3.00
CA MET A 240 -1.40 -17.48 -2.87
C MET A 240 -1.46 -15.95 -2.77
N PHE A 241 -2.22 -15.33 -3.66
CA PHE A 241 -2.42 -13.89 -3.72
C PHE A 241 -3.06 -13.34 -2.43
N SER A 242 -4.09 -14.02 -1.92
CA SER A 242 -4.77 -13.64 -0.67
C SER A 242 -3.84 -13.72 0.53
N ARG A 243 -3.04 -14.80 0.66
CA ARG A 243 -2.07 -14.92 1.75
C ARG A 243 -1.02 -13.82 1.70
N SER A 244 -0.45 -13.56 0.52
CA SER A 244 0.59 -12.54 0.33
C SER A 244 0.08 -11.12 0.63
N VAL A 245 -1.13 -10.78 0.18
CA VAL A 245 -1.75 -9.48 0.47
C VAL A 245 -2.04 -9.30 1.96
N ASN A 246 -2.52 -10.35 2.65
CA ASN A 246 -2.77 -10.30 4.09
C ASN A 246 -1.49 -10.09 4.92
N LEU A 247 -0.36 -10.56 4.43
CA LEU A 247 0.95 -10.37 5.08
C LEU A 247 1.61 -9.02 4.74
N THR A 248 1.05 -8.24 3.83
CA THR A 248 1.68 -7.02 3.30
C THR A 248 0.75 -5.82 3.31
N PHE A 249 -0.13 -5.69 2.32
CA PHE A 249 -1.02 -4.54 2.17
C PHE A 249 -2.03 -4.40 3.33
N ASN A 250 -2.46 -5.50 3.94
CA ASN A 250 -3.32 -5.44 5.12
C ASN A 250 -2.55 -5.12 6.42
N ARG A 251 -1.26 -4.79 6.32
CA ARG A 251 -0.38 -4.42 7.44
C ARG A 251 0.19 -3.01 7.32
N VAL A 252 -0.52 -2.11 6.63
CA VAL A 252 -0.13 -0.71 6.52
C VAL A 252 -1.27 0.23 6.89
N SER A 253 -0.98 1.46 7.26
CA SER A 253 -1.97 2.54 7.46
C SER A 253 -1.31 3.89 7.17
N VAL A 254 -2.08 4.87 6.69
CA VAL A 254 -1.63 6.28 6.63
C VAL A 254 -2.45 7.12 7.60
N ASP A 255 -3.76 7.05 7.54
CA ASP A 255 -4.67 7.95 8.27
C ASP A 255 -5.83 7.24 9.00
N GLY A 256 -5.94 5.94 8.85
CA GLY A 256 -6.99 5.16 9.51
C GLY A 256 -8.31 5.08 8.72
N ASP A 257 -8.40 5.71 7.55
CA ASP A 257 -9.62 5.72 6.73
C ASP A 257 -9.58 4.69 5.60
N THR A 258 -10.72 4.01 5.36
CA THR A 258 -10.88 2.97 4.33
C THR A 258 -11.67 3.50 3.14
N SER A 259 -11.12 3.38 1.93
CA SER A 259 -11.73 3.85 0.69
C SER A 259 -12.88 2.97 0.19
N THR A 260 -13.65 3.57 -0.71
CA THR A 260 -14.71 2.93 -1.49
C THR A 260 -14.19 2.13 -2.69
N ASN A 261 -12.93 2.35 -3.12
CA ASN A 261 -12.41 1.91 -4.42
C ASN A 261 -11.29 0.85 -4.35
N ASP A 262 -10.81 0.50 -3.17
CA ASP A 262 -9.64 -0.36 -3.03
C ASP A 262 -9.74 -1.64 -3.83
N THR A 263 -8.74 -1.85 -4.65
CA THR A 263 -8.69 -2.98 -5.56
C THR A 263 -7.25 -3.41 -5.77
N ILE A 264 -6.95 -4.68 -5.47
CA ILE A 264 -5.72 -5.34 -5.88
C ILE A 264 -6.08 -6.43 -6.87
N LEU A 265 -5.59 -6.33 -8.11
CA LEU A 265 -5.79 -7.33 -9.16
C LEU A 265 -4.46 -8.00 -9.51
N GLY A 266 -4.46 -9.33 -9.51
CA GLY A 266 -3.35 -10.15 -9.97
C GLY A 266 -3.70 -10.87 -11.27
N LEU A 267 -2.93 -10.68 -12.35
CA LEU A 267 -3.10 -11.37 -13.62
C LEU A 267 -1.91 -12.29 -13.89
N ALA A 268 -2.18 -13.57 -14.14
CA ALA A 268 -1.18 -14.55 -14.55
C ALA A 268 -1.57 -15.12 -15.93
N ASN A 269 -0.75 -14.82 -16.97
CA ASN A 269 -1.11 -15.14 -18.36
C ASN A 269 -0.42 -16.40 -18.91
N GLY A 270 0.52 -17.01 -18.17
CA GLY A 270 1.19 -18.23 -18.59
C GLY A 270 2.15 -18.08 -19.79
N ALA A 271 2.51 -16.84 -20.17
CA ALA A 271 3.31 -16.57 -21.37
C ALA A 271 4.76 -17.05 -21.26
N SER A 272 5.26 -17.34 -20.06
CA SER A 272 6.58 -17.95 -19.86
C SER A 272 6.64 -19.39 -20.38
N GLY A 273 5.50 -20.10 -20.42
CA GLY A 273 5.43 -21.52 -20.71
C GLY A 273 5.95 -22.42 -19.57
N VAL A 274 6.33 -21.82 -18.44
CA VAL A 274 6.90 -22.54 -17.29
C VAL A 274 5.77 -23.12 -16.45
N THR A 275 5.73 -24.45 -16.33
CA THR A 275 4.85 -25.15 -15.38
C THR A 275 5.54 -25.23 -14.02
N LEU A 276 4.85 -24.81 -12.98
CA LEU A 276 5.39 -24.77 -11.62
C LEU A 276 5.18 -26.10 -10.91
N THR A 277 6.21 -26.60 -10.23
CA THR A 277 6.10 -27.65 -9.21
C THR A 277 5.52 -27.06 -7.92
N ALA A 278 5.23 -27.89 -6.91
CA ALA A 278 4.82 -27.42 -5.60
C ALA A 278 5.89 -26.55 -4.92
N ASP A 279 7.16 -26.94 -5.06
CA ASP A 279 8.29 -26.16 -4.53
C ASP A 279 8.44 -24.83 -5.27
N ASP A 280 8.29 -24.82 -6.60
CA ASP A 280 8.30 -23.59 -7.39
C ASP A 280 7.16 -22.63 -6.99
N ALA A 281 5.98 -23.18 -6.68
CA ALA A 281 4.85 -22.39 -6.20
C ALA A 281 5.16 -21.73 -4.86
N ALA A 282 5.83 -22.42 -3.94
CA ALA A 282 6.28 -21.85 -2.67
C ALA A 282 7.32 -20.73 -2.87
N VAL A 283 8.26 -20.92 -3.82
CA VAL A 283 9.22 -19.88 -4.21
C VAL A 283 8.50 -18.66 -4.77
N LEU A 284 7.54 -18.86 -5.69
CA LEU A 284 6.76 -17.77 -6.27
C LEU A 284 5.95 -16.99 -5.20
N GLU A 285 5.31 -17.72 -4.26
CA GLU A 285 4.54 -17.09 -3.17
C GLU A 285 5.43 -16.24 -2.27
N LYS A 286 6.62 -16.73 -1.94
CA LYS A 286 7.60 -15.96 -1.17
C LYS A 286 8.01 -14.69 -1.91
N GLU A 287 8.37 -14.80 -3.18
CA GLU A 287 8.78 -13.64 -4.00
C GLU A 287 7.63 -12.66 -4.22
N LEU A 288 6.39 -13.16 -4.38
CA LEU A 288 5.18 -12.34 -4.43
C LEU A 288 4.99 -11.56 -3.13
N THR A 289 5.14 -12.22 -1.98
CA THR A 289 5.04 -11.57 -0.67
C THR A 289 6.11 -10.49 -0.49
N ASP A 290 7.34 -10.78 -0.89
CA ASP A 290 8.46 -9.86 -0.77
C ASP A 290 8.27 -8.61 -1.66
N ILE A 291 7.85 -8.77 -2.92
CA ILE A 291 7.61 -7.65 -3.83
C ILE A 291 6.40 -6.81 -3.39
N LEU A 292 5.34 -7.44 -2.86
CA LEU A 292 4.18 -6.75 -2.30
C LEU A 292 4.55 -5.99 -1.02
N LYS A 293 5.44 -6.52 -0.18
CA LYS A 293 5.94 -5.83 1.01
C LYS A 293 6.69 -4.54 0.66
N VAL A 294 7.52 -4.57 -0.38
CA VAL A 294 8.20 -3.37 -0.90
C VAL A 294 7.18 -2.35 -1.39
N THR A 295 6.19 -2.80 -2.16
CA THR A 295 5.16 -1.91 -2.72
C THR A 295 4.27 -1.30 -1.62
N ALA A 296 3.90 -2.07 -0.60
CA ALA A 296 3.13 -1.61 0.55
C ALA A 296 3.92 -0.57 1.38
N HIS A 297 5.22 -0.80 1.59
CA HIS A 297 6.10 0.17 2.23
C HIS A 297 6.17 1.50 1.45
N MET A 298 6.23 1.44 0.11
CA MET A 298 6.22 2.66 -0.73
C MET A 298 4.94 3.48 -0.53
N LEU A 299 3.77 2.84 -0.31
CA LEU A 299 2.51 3.54 -0.03
C LEU A 299 2.60 4.34 1.27
N VAL A 300 3.07 3.73 2.34
CA VAL A 300 3.22 4.41 3.65
C VAL A 300 4.28 5.51 3.57
N LYS A 301 5.41 5.22 2.90
CA LYS A 301 6.49 6.19 2.69
C LYS A 301 6.03 7.43 1.92
N ASP A 302 5.10 7.28 0.98
CA ASP A 302 4.51 8.34 0.18
C ASP A 302 3.20 8.89 0.79
N GLY A 303 2.89 8.50 2.02
CA GLY A 303 1.71 8.99 2.73
C GLY A 303 1.63 10.51 2.69
N GLU A 304 0.42 11.04 2.51
CA GLU A 304 0.18 12.49 2.40
C GLU A 304 0.82 13.25 3.58
N GLY A 305 1.79 14.10 3.27
CA GLY A 305 2.54 14.86 4.27
C GLY A 305 3.47 14.02 5.16
N ALA A 306 3.65 12.72 4.90
CA ALA A 306 4.46 11.84 5.73
C ALA A 306 5.95 12.22 5.73
N THR A 307 6.53 12.32 6.92
CA THR A 307 7.97 12.53 7.13
C THR A 307 8.64 11.28 7.69
N LYS A 308 7.90 10.42 8.36
CA LYS A 308 8.35 9.18 9.00
C LYS A 308 7.45 8.01 8.63
N VAL A 309 8.04 6.81 8.68
CA VAL A 309 7.33 5.53 8.68
C VAL A 309 7.56 4.87 10.04
N LEU A 310 6.52 4.61 10.78
CA LEU A 310 6.57 3.86 12.04
C LEU A 310 6.36 2.39 11.70
N ARG A 311 7.29 1.53 12.11
CA ARG A 311 7.12 0.08 12.06
C ARG A 311 6.84 -0.41 13.47
N ILE A 312 5.57 -0.71 13.74
CA ILE A 312 5.07 -1.11 15.05
C ILE A 312 4.98 -2.62 15.07
N THR A 313 5.82 -3.28 15.88
CA THR A 313 5.78 -4.73 16.10
C THR A 313 5.23 -5.00 17.48
N VAL A 314 4.12 -5.74 17.53
CA VAL A 314 3.50 -6.21 18.77
C VAL A 314 3.75 -7.71 18.93
N THR A 315 4.18 -8.13 20.09
CA THR A 315 4.45 -9.54 20.44
C THR A 315 3.83 -9.88 21.80
N GLY A 316 3.69 -11.18 22.08
CA GLY A 316 3.26 -11.65 23.39
C GLY A 316 1.76 -11.53 23.66
N ALA A 317 0.93 -11.19 22.66
CA ALA A 317 -0.52 -11.22 22.79
C ALA A 317 -1.08 -12.65 22.78
N ASP A 318 -2.31 -12.85 23.24
CA ASP A 318 -2.94 -14.17 23.25
C ASP A 318 -3.19 -14.72 21.85
N SER A 319 -3.40 -13.82 20.87
CA SER A 319 -3.59 -14.16 19.45
C SER A 319 -3.01 -13.09 18.54
N ASP A 320 -2.77 -13.44 17.25
CA ASP A 320 -2.39 -12.48 16.21
C ASP A 320 -3.44 -11.36 16.04
N ARG A 321 -4.72 -11.68 16.25
CA ARG A 321 -5.81 -10.70 16.22
C ARG A 321 -5.68 -9.66 17.33
N ASP A 322 -5.31 -10.08 18.52
CA ASP A 322 -5.11 -9.16 19.66
C ASP A 322 -3.86 -8.31 19.42
N ALA A 323 -2.78 -8.92 18.94
CA ALA A 323 -1.58 -8.19 18.53
C ALA A 323 -1.89 -7.15 17.44
N GLU A 324 -2.70 -7.50 16.43
CA GLU A 324 -3.17 -6.58 15.40
C GLU A 324 -3.98 -5.42 15.99
N GLN A 325 -4.90 -5.70 16.91
CA GLN A 325 -5.71 -4.69 17.56
C GLN A 325 -4.86 -3.66 18.32
N VAL A 326 -3.84 -4.11 19.04
CA VAL A 326 -2.87 -3.23 19.72
C VAL A 326 -2.09 -2.40 18.69
N ALA A 327 -1.50 -3.06 17.68
CA ALA A 327 -0.69 -2.39 16.67
C ALA A 327 -1.48 -1.29 15.93
N ARG A 328 -2.74 -1.57 15.56
CA ARG A 328 -3.62 -0.60 14.91
C ARG A 328 -4.02 0.55 15.84
N THR A 329 -4.29 0.24 17.10
CA THR A 329 -4.65 1.27 18.09
C THR A 329 -3.50 2.24 18.32
N VAL A 330 -2.27 1.75 18.39
CA VAL A 330 -1.07 2.58 18.50
C VAL A 330 -0.81 3.33 17.18
N GLY A 331 -0.83 2.62 16.04
CA GLY A 331 -0.51 3.17 14.72
C GLY A 331 -1.49 4.23 14.22
N ASN A 332 -2.75 4.17 14.64
CA ASN A 332 -3.78 5.17 14.31
C ASN A 332 -3.96 6.23 15.42
N SER A 333 -3.13 6.21 16.47
CA SER A 333 -3.17 7.23 17.52
C SER A 333 -2.59 8.55 17.02
N GLN A 334 -3.42 9.59 16.91
CA GLN A 334 -2.98 10.93 16.51
C GLN A 334 -1.85 11.45 17.41
N LEU A 335 -1.92 11.18 18.73
CA LEU A 335 -0.89 11.61 19.68
C LEU A 335 0.44 10.89 19.46
N VAL A 336 0.43 9.58 19.15
CA VAL A 336 1.64 8.83 18.80
C VAL A 336 2.22 9.35 17.49
N LYS A 337 1.39 9.50 16.45
CA LYS A 337 1.83 9.95 15.13
C LYS A 337 2.42 11.37 15.16
N THR A 338 1.83 12.29 15.93
CA THR A 338 2.36 13.65 16.10
C THR A 338 3.63 13.70 16.95
N ALA A 339 3.79 12.82 17.95
CA ALA A 339 5.05 12.68 18.67
C ALA A 339 6.20 12.27 17.73
N MET A 340 5.96 11.26 16.88
CA MET A 340 6.98 10.81 15.92
C MET A 340 7.31 11.88 14.86
N TYR A 341 6.33 12.67 14.42
CA TYR A 341 6.58 13.85 13.58
C TYR A 341 7.48 14.86 14.28
N GLY A 342 7.23 15.12 15.56
CA GLY A 342 8.03 16.04 16.39
C GLY A 342 9.35 15.45 16.86
N MET A 343 9.69 14.21 16.48
CA MET A 343 10.88 13.48 16.97
C MET A 343 10.93 13.41 18.51
N ASP A 344 9.75 13.27 19.14
CA ASP A 344 9.56 13.16 20.58
C ASP A 344 9.47 11.68 20.97
N ALA A 345 10.40 11.22 21.82
CA ALA A 345 10.46 9.85 22.35
C ALA A 345 9.32 9.55 23.34
N ASN A 346 8.10 9.93 23.03
CA ASN A 346 6.95 9.94 23.92
C ASN A 346 6.36 8.55 24.15
N TRP A 347 7.08 7.72 24.91
CA TRP A 347 6.60 6.39 25.31
C TRP A 347 5.27 6.45 26.09
N GLY A 348 4.98 7.53 26.80
CA GLY A 348 3.72 7.72 27.51
C GLY A 348 2.51 7.72 26.59
N ARG A 349 2.60 8.34 25.42
CA ARG A 349 1.54 8.29 24.38
C ARG A 349 1.39 6.89 23.78
N ILE A 350 2.50 6.15 23.62
CA ILE A 350 2.46 4.75 23.17
C ILE A 350 1.72 3.90 24.21
N ILE A 351 2.09 3.97 25.49
CA ILE A 351 1.43 3.21 26.57
C ILE A 351 -0.05 3.58 26.70
N ALA A 352 -0.40 4.86 26.60
CA ALA A 352 -1.80 5.30 26.61
C ALA A 352 -2.60 4.69 25.45
N ALA A 353 -1.98 4.54 24.29
CA ALA A 353 -2.62 3.88 23.14
C ALA A 353 -2.73 2.35 23.33
N VAL A 354 -1.69 1.71 23.86
CA VAL A 354 -1.71 0.27 24.22
C VAL A 354 -2.83 -0.01 25.22
N GLY A 355 -2.91 0.76 26.30
CA GLY A 355 -3.90 0.54 27.39
C GLY A 355 -5.35 0.69 26.95
N ARG A 356 -5.64 1.43 25.85
CA ARG A 356 -7.00 1.58 25.30
C ARG A 356 -7.31 0.60 24.17
N ALA A 357 -6.43 -0.34 23.85
CA ALA A 357 -6.62 -1.25 22.72
C ALA A 357 -7.79 -2.23 22.91
N GLY A 358 -8.28 -2.42 24.12
CA GLY A 358 -9.44 -3.27 24.42
C GLY A 358 -9.13 -4.76 24.33
N VAL A 359 -7.85 -5.14 24.46
CA VAL A 359 -7.41 -6.54 24.54
C VAL A 359 -6.99 -6.89 25.97
N PRO A 360 -7.14 -8.16 26.41
CA PRO A 360 -6.66 -8.59 27.70
C PRO A 360 -5.14 -8.42 27.81
N MET A 361 -4.67 -7.76 28.84
CA MET A 361 -3.24 -7.65 29.18
C MET A 361 -3.07 -7.22 30.63
N LYS A 362 -1.91 -7.52 31.22
CA LYS A 362 -1.54 -7.02 32.54
C LYS A 362 -0.49 -5.93 32.37
N PRO A 363 -0.64 -4.76 33.02
CA PRO A 363 0.33 -3.67 32.91
C PRO A 363 1.77 -4.09 33.20
N GLU A 364 1.96 -5.00 34.15
CA GLU A 364 3.27 -5.54 34.55
C GLU A 364 3.95 -6.42 33.51
N ASP A 365 3.21 -6.89 32.47
CA ASP A 365 3.76 -7.70 31.39
C ASP A 365 4.12 -6.83 30.15
N VAL A 366 3.79 -5.52 30.19
CA VAL A 366 4.00 -4.63 29.05
C VAL A 366 5.40 -4.03 29.04
N SER A 367 6.04 -4.09 27.87
CA SER A 367 7.28 -3.34 27.61
C SER A 367 7.24 -2.65 26.25
N VAL A 368 7.98 -1.54 26.14
CA VAL A 368 8.07 -0.72 24.93
C VAL A 368 9.52 -0.32 24.66
N SER A 369 9.95 -0.56 23.42
CA SER A 369 11.21 -0.05 22.87
C SER A 369 10.95 0.84 21.66
N LEU A 370 11.76 1.88 21.51
CA LEU A 370 11.76 2.78 20.39
C LEU A 370 13.16 2.80 19.77
N CYS A 371 13.27 2.48 18.48
CA CYS A 371 14.54 2.36 17.77
C CYS A 371 15.57 1.45 18.49
N GLY A 372 15.09 0.38 19.14
CA GLY A 372 15.93 -0.55 19.91
C GLY A 372 16.32 -0.09 21.32
N VAL A 373 15.94 1.13 21.71
CA VAL A 373 16.12 1.64 23.10
C VAL A 373 14.87 1.31 23.90
N GLU A 374 15.02 0.55 24.97
CA GLU A 374 13.91 0.20 25.85
C GLU A 374 13.59 1.36 26.79
N LEU A 375 12.32 1.80 26.79
CA LEU A 375 11.85 2.97 27.51
C LEU A 375 10.93 2.63 28.68
N PHE A 376 10.25 1.48 28.56
CA PHE A 376 9.23 1.03 29.50
C PHE A 376 9.30 -0.48 29.62
N ARG A 377 9.34 -1.02 30.85
CA ARG A 377 9.43 -2.46 31.13
C ARG A 377 8.64 -2.81 32.37
N ASN A 378 7.95 -3.95 32.36
CA ASN A 378 7.21 -4.48 33.50
C ASN A 378 6.24 -3.46 34.13
N GLY A 379 5.53 -2.71 33.26
CA GLY A 379 4.56 -1.72 33.71
C GLY A 379 5.15 -0.42 34.27
N GLN A 380 6.47 -0.21 34.17
CA GLN A 380 7.14 0.97 34.70
C GLN A 380 8.11 1.62 33.73
N PRO A 381 8.25 2.97 33.77
CA PRO A 381 9.26 3.65 32.98
C PRO A 381 10.68 3.27 33.47
N LEU A 382 11.58 3.14 32.52
CA LEU A 382 13.01 3.00 32.82
C LEU A 382 13.63 4.39 33.02
N GLY A 383 14.55 4.49 34.00
CA GLY A 383 15.32 5.72 34.17
C GLY A 383 16.42 5.85 33.13
N GLY A 384 16.80 7.08 32.77
CA GLY A 384 17.89 7.35 31.85
C GLY A 384 17.65 8.60 31.01
N ASP A 385 18.68 9.05 30.29
CA ASP A 385 18.61 10.12 29.30
C ASP A 385 18.26 9.50 27.93
N PHE A 386 16.97 9.23 27.73
CA PHE A 386 16.47 8.65 26.48
C PHE A 386 16.50 9.63 25.33
N ASP A 387 16.39 10.94 25.61
CA ASP A 387 16.39 11.97 24.59
C ASP A 387 17.72 12.00 23.85
N ALA A 388 18.84 11.93 24.56
CA ALA A 388 20.15 11.83 23.96
C ALA A 388 20.35 10.55 23.15
N ALA A 389 19.88 9.39 23.67
CA ALA A 389 20.01 8.11 22.99
C ALA A 389 19.16 8.02 21.70
N LEU A 390 18.03 8.72 21.66
CA LEU A 390 17.07 8.67 20.56
C LEU A 390 17.15 9.85 19.59
N GLU A 391 17.92 10.90 19.87
CA GLU A 391 18.06 12.08 19.00
C GLU A 391 18.44 11.70 17.57
N ALA A 392 19.46 10.90 17.37
CA ALA A 392 19.90 10.48 16.04
C ALA A 392 18.95 9.45 15.39
N PRO A 393 18.52 8.36 16.08
CA PRO A 393 17.59 7.41 15.52
C PRO A 393 16.24 8.02 15.09
N LEU A 394 15.69 8.99 15.83
CA LEU A 394 14.43 9.64 15.50
C LEU A 394 14.52 10.59 14.28
N LYS A 395 15.72 10.94 13.82
CA LYS A 395 15.92 11.66 12.56
C LYS A 395 15.76 10.74 11.34
N GLU A 396 15.93 9.44 11.50
CA GLU A 396 15.73 8.47 10.41
C GLU A 396 14.28 8.47 9.93
N ARG A 397 14.09 8.03 8.68
CA ARG A 397 12.74 7.95 8.11
C ARG A 397 11.93 6.76 8.63
N LEU A 398 12.57 5.64 8.91
CA LEU A 398 11.95 4.45 9.46
C LEU A 398 12.20 4.38 10.97
N ILE A 399 11.12 4.38 11.74
CA ILE A 399 11.13 4.36 13.19
C ILE A 399 10.55 3.02 13.69
N PRO A 400 11.40 2.08 14.13
CA PRO A 400 10.94 0.86 14.80
C PRO A 400 10.33 1.16 16.18
N VAL A 401 9.15 0.58 16.44
CA VAL A 401 8.45 0.62 17.71
C VAL A 401 8.11 -0.81 18.09
N ASP A 402 8.78 -1.36 19.10
CA ASP A 402 8.57 -2.72 19.55
C ASP A 402 7.79 -2.73 20.87
N ILE A 403 6.70 -3.48 20.92
CA ILE A 403 5.76 -3.54 22.04
C ILE A 403 5.57 -5.02 22.41
N SER A 404 5.87 -5.39 23.64
CA SER A 404 5.46 -6.68 24.21
C SER A 404 4.28 -6.46 25.14
N VAL A 405 3.24 -7.29 25.02
CA VAL A 405 2.04 -7.19 25.85
C VAL A 405 1.80 -8.42 26.73
N GLY A 406 2.77 -9.34 26.78
CA GLY A 406 2.70 -10.58 27.54
C GLY A 406 3.63 -11.66 27.01
N VAL A 407 3.25 -12.93 27.19
CA VAL A 407 4.03 -14.12 26.80
C VAL A 407 3.27 -15.04 25.83
N GLY A 408 2.15 -14.59 25.30
CA GLY A 408 1.36 -15.35 24.34
C GLY A 408 2.04 -15.49 22.97
N PRO A 409 1.52 -16.35 22.07
CA PRO A 409 2.12 -16.62 20.77
C PRO A 409 1.81 -15.55 19.71
N GLY A 410 0.85 -14.65 19.98
CA GLY A 410 0.36 -13.68 19.01
C GLY A 410 1.38 -12.59 18.67
N THR A 411 1.51 -12.32 17.39
CA THR A 411 2.40 -11.28 16.87
C THR A 411 1.79 -10.57 15.67
N PHE A 412 2.06 -9.27 15.54
CA PHE A 412 1.66 -8.49 14.38
C PHE A 412 2.62 -7.32 14.14
N THR A 413 2.90 -7.02 12.87
CA THR A 413 3.68 -5.85 12.49
C THR A 413 2.83 -4.96 11.59
N LEU A 414 2.71 -3.68 11.94
CA LEU A 414 2.04 -2.62 11.19
C LEU A 414 3.06 -1.57 10.76
N GLU A 415 3.02 -1.14 9.51
CA GLU A 415 3.66 0.12 9.10
C GLU A 415 2.65 1.24 8.99
N THR A 416 2.95 2.42 9.55
CA THR A 416 2.07 3.59 9.47
C THR A 416 2.88 4.88 9.29
N ALA A 417 2.27 5.90 8.67
CA ALA A 417 2.87 7.22 8.55
C ALA A 417 2.74 8.01 9.86
N ASP A 418 3.65 8.97 10.09
CA ASP A 418 3.46 10.00 11.11
C ASP A 418 2.28 10.95 10.72
N LEU A 419 1.96 11.92 11.58
CA LEU A 419 0.96 12.94 11.31
C LEU A 419 1.60 14.32 11.38
N SER A 420 1.80 14.93 10.21
CA SER A 420 2.46 16.22 10.05
C SER A 420 1.47 17.37 9.81
N VAL A 421 1.96 18.59 9.91
CA VAL A 421 1.21 19.80 9.47
C VAL A 421 0.91 19.72 7.95
N GLY A 422 1.81 19.08 7.17
CA GLY A 422 1.62 18.86 5.74
C GLY A 422 0.38 18.03 5.41
N TYR A 423 0.07 16.99 6.20
CA TYR A 423 -1.15 16.20 6.06
C TYR A 423 -2.40 17.08 6.22
N VAL A 424 -2.45 17.86 7.30
CA VAL A 424 -3.61 18.73 7.58
C VAL A 424 -3.78 19.77 6.46
N LYS A 425 -2.70 20.41 6.03
CA LYS A 425 -2.74 21.42 4.96
C LYS A 425 -3.25 20.82 3.64
N LEU A 426 -2.77 19.65 3.24
CA LEU A 426 -3.17 19.01 1.99
C LEU A 426 -4.66 18.62 2.04
N ASN A 427 -5.11 18.02 3.14
CA ASN A 427 -6.48 17.52 3.26
C ASN A 427 -7.52 18.60 3.56
N SER A 428 -7.11 19.80 4.02
CA SER A 428 -8.03 20.96 4.13
C SER A 428 -8.36 21.57 2.77
N ASP A 429 -7.48 21.40 1.78
CA ASP A 429 -7.61 22.01 0.45
C ASP A 429 -8.08 21.01 -0.62
N TYR A 430 -7.95 19.71 -0.37
CA TYR A 430 -8.26 18.64 -1.33
C TYR A 430 -9.68 18.10 -1.14
N ARG A 431 -10.45 18.08 -2.22
CA ARG A 431 -11.76 17.43 -2.26
C ARG A 431 -11.60 16.01 -2.81
N SER A 432 -11.89 15.02 -1.98
CA SER A 432 -11.89 13.59 -2.34
C SER A 432 -13.27 13.10 -2.75
#